data_2a2abb403ddcf61617f44fa1b12df045
#
_entry.id   2a2abb403ddcf61617f44fa1b12df045
#
_cell.length_a   1.000
_cell.length_b   1.000
_cell.length_c   1.000
_cell.angle_alpha   90.00
_cell.angle_beta   90.00
_cell.angle_gamma   90.00
#
_symmetry.space_group_name_H-M   'P 1'
#
loop_
_entity.id
_entity.type
_entity.pdbx_description
1 polymer ?
#
loop_
_entity_poly.entity_id
_entity_poly.type
_entity_poly.pdbx_seq_one_letter_code
_entity_poly.pdbx_strand_id
1 'polypeptide(L)'
;VINAPEQSSLDDLNLNQRAYEEIKHIKDTDQITIQVVNIGLPQKKAGVGLARKIGLDEAARWFKKLNHSGILVCFDGDCRCNDTYLAAIYNAYKNQNLNAGILAYEHPLDLESGIIPYELGLRYYTDGLRYSGYPSVHQTLGSCITINSDHYCKHGGMNTKKAGEDFYFLNKIVRKPGFA
;
A
#
# COMPACT_ATOMS: atom_id res chain seq x y z
N VAL A 1 9.93 -1.41 -2.43
CA VAL A 1 10.39 -2.66 -3.11
C VAL A 1 10.52 -2.40 -4.59
N ILE A 2 11.71 -2.59 -5.13
CA ILE A 2 11.97 -2.58 -6.57
C ILE A 2 11.90 -4.03 -7.03
N ASN A 3 11.10 -4.32 -8.04
CA ASN A 3 10.91 -5.69 -8.48
C ASN A 3 10.61 -5.78 -9.98
N ALA A 4 10.95 -6.93 -10.56
CA ALA A 4 10.56 -7.33 -11.89
C ALA A 4 10.37 -8.86 -11.95
N PRO A 5 9.59 -9.39 -12.87
CA PRO A 5 9.64 -10.81 -13.20
C PRO A 5 11.05 -11.23 -13.61
N GLU A 6 11.45 -12.47 -13.30
CA GLU A 6 12.78 -12.99 -13.66
C GLU A 6 13.06 -12.96 -15.18
N GLN A 7 12.02 -12.94 -16.00
CA GLN A 7 12.10 -12.85 -17.46
C GLN A 7 11.60 -11.50 -18.00
N SER A 8 11.87 -10.43 -17.29
CA SER A 8 11.56 -9.07 -17.75
C SER A 8 12.44 -8.62 -18.90
N SER A 9 11.99 -7.62 -19.63
CA SER A 9 12.78 -6.97 -20.66
C SER A 9 14.06 -6.34 -20.07
N LEU A 10 15.09 -6.20 -20.91
CA LEU A 10 16.31 -5.50 -20.50
C LEU A 10 16.01 -4.04 -20.10
N ASP A 11 15.03 -3.41 -20.72
CA ASP A 11 14.65 -2.05 -20.42
C ASP A 11 14.04 -1.93 -19.03
N ASP A 12 13.14 -2.86 -18.63
CA ASP A 12 12.58 -2.89 -17.28
C ASP A 12 13.66 -3.13 -16.22
N LEU A 13 14.60 -4.05 -16.50
CA LEU A 13 15.71 -4.32 -15.59
C LEU A 13 16.64 -3.11 -15.44
N ASN A 14 16.92 -2.41 -16.54
CA ASN A 14 17.71 -1.17 -16.52
C ASN A 14 17.02 -0.06 -15.76
N LEU A 15 15.71 0.12 -15.94
CA LEU A 15 14.91 1.10 -15.16
C LEU A 15 14.94 0.79 -13.66
N ASN A 16 14.77 -0.48 -13.29
CA ASN A 16 14.84 -0.90 -11.90
C ASN A 16 16.24 -0.68 -11.30
N GLN A 17 17.29 -0.96 -12.07
CA GLN A 17 18.68 -0.73 -11.63
C GLN A 17 18.94 0.78 -11.41
N ARG A 18 18.48 1.63 -12.32
CA ARG A 18 18.60 3.09 -12.16
C ARG A 18 17.87 3.56 -10.91
N ALA A 19 16.61 3.15 -10.71
CA ALA A 19 15.85 3.48 -9.52
C ALA A 19 16.56 3.01 -8.23
N TYR A 20 17.15 1.81 -8.24
CA TYR A 20 17.92 1.29 -7.11
C TYR A 20 19.15 2.17 -6.80
N GLU A 21 19.93 2.54 -7.83
CA GLU A 21 21.10 3.39 -7.63
C GLU A 21 20.72 4.80 -7.14
N GLU A 22 19.66 5.39 -7.69
CA GLU A 22 19.16 6.70 -7.23
C GLU A 22 18.77 6.68 -5.75
N ILE A 23 18.03 5.64 -5.32
CA ILE A 23 17.59 5.52 -3.92
C ILE A 23 18.78 5.31 -2.98
N LYS A 24 19.82 4.58 -3.37
CA LYS A 24 21.02 4.37 -2.56
C LYS A 24 21.76 5.67 -2.21
N HIS A 25 21.61 6.71 -3.02
CA HIS A 25 22.19 8.01 -2.76
C HIS A 25 21.40 8.86 -1.78
N ILE A 26 20.17 8.47 -1.47
CA ILE A 26 19.36 9.13 -0.45
C ILE A 26 19.88 8.70 0.91
N LYS A 27 20.38 9.66 1.68
CA LYS A 27 20.94 9.38 3.00
C LYS A 27 19.83 9.22 4.05
N ASP A 28 20.03 8.28 4.95
CA ASP A 28 19.24 8.21 6.17
C ASP A 28 19.38 9.51 6.96
N THR A 29 18.34 9.87 7.67
CA THR A 29 18.32 10.96 8.63
C THR A 29 18.02 10.42 10.02
N ASP A 30 18.11 11.26 11.05
CA ASP A 30 17.74 10.85 12.42
C ASP A 30 16.28 10.42 12.54
N GLN A 31 15.45 10.79 11.57
CA GLN A 31 14.01 10.50 11.56
C GLN A 31 13.59 9.51 10.47
N ILE A 32 14.42 9.27 9.46
CA ILE A 32 14.07 8.46 8.29
C ILE A 32 15.19 7.48 7.98
N THR A 33 14.87 6.21 7.98
CA THR A 33 15.74 5.13 7.49
C THR A 33 15.16 4.53 6.22
N ILE A 34 15.97 4.41 5.18
CA ILE A 34 15.57 3.89 3.88
C ILE A 34 16.10 2.48 3.71
N GLN A 35 15.19 1.53 3.52
CA GLN A 35 15.54 0.16 3.15
C GLN A 35 15.03 -0.16 1.75
N VAL A 36 15.92 -0.66 0.93
CA VAL A 36 15.60 -1.07 -0.44
C VAL A 36 15.64 -2.58 -0.55
N VAL A 37 14.53 -3.16 -0.98
CA VAL A 37 14.48 -4.55 -1.43
C VAL A 37 14.45 -4.54 -2.95
N ASN A 38 15.54 -4.96 -3.58
CA ASN A 38 15.63 -5.14 -5.03
C ASN A 38 15.64 -6.64 -5.33
N ILE A 39 14.61 -7.14 -6.02
CA ILE A 39 14.39 -8.58 -6.15
C ILE A 39 13.75 -8.97 -7.49
N GLY A 40 14.29 -10.02 -8.11
CA GLY A 40 13.61 -10.74 -9.19
C GLY A 40 12.49 -11.62 -8.62
N LEU A 41 11.31 -11.55 -9.22
CA LEU A 41 10.16 -12.35 -8.78
C LEU A 41 9.94 -13.54 -9.73
N PRO A 42 9.60 -14.73 -9.19
CA PRO A 42 9.27 -15.88 -10.02
C PRO A 42 8.15 -15.55 -11.01
N GLN A 43 8.35 -15.82 -12.29
CA GLN A 43 7.45 -15.43 -13.40
C GLN A 43 5.97 -15.74 -13.14
N LYS A 44 5.69 -16.91 -12.56
CA LYS A 44 4.32 -17.33 -12.23
C LYS A 44 3.67 -16.53 -11.10
N LYS A 45 4.48 -15.93 -10.21
CA LYS A 45 4.02 -15.21 -9.01
C LYS A 45 4.29 -13.71 -9.07
N ALA A 46 5.04 -13.25 -10.08
CA ALA A 46 5.35 -11.84 -10.23
C ALA A 46 4.08 -11.01 -10.37
N GLY A 47 3.96 -9.98 -9.55
CA GLY A 47 2.82 -9.08 -9.51
C GLY A 47 2.83 -8.21 -8.25
N VAL A 48 1.99 -7.19 -8.25
CA VAL A 48 1.91 -6.18 -7.19
C VAL A 48 1.65 -6.79 -5.80
N GLY A 49 0.82 -7.83 -5.70
CA GLY A 49 0.52 -8.47 -4.43
C GLY A 49 1.74 -9.11 -3.76
N LEU A 50 2.61 -9.79 -4.54
CA LEU A 50 3.84 -10.35 -3.97
C LEU A 50 4.83 -9.24 -3.61
N ALA A 51 4.99 -8.23 -4.43
CA ALA A 51 5.87 -7.09 -4.15
C ALA A 51 5.44 -6.35 -2.88
N ARG A 52 4.14 -6.03 -2.76
CA ARG A 52 3.56 -5.37 -1.58
C ARG A 52 3.70 -6.24 -0.34
N LYS A 53 3.47 -7.56 -0.46
CA LYS A 53 3.69 -8.50 0.63
C LYS A 53 5.14 -8.48 1.13
N ILE A 54 6.12 -8.52 0.25
CA ILE A 54 7.55 -8.49 0.61
C ILE A 54 7.86 -7.22 1.42
N GLY A 55 7.42 -6.05 0.95
CA GLY A 55 7.64 -4.79 1.65
C GLY A 55 6.99 -4.73 3.02
N LEU A 56 5.73 -5.13 3.10
CA LEU A 56 4.99 -5.13 4.38
C LEU A 56 5.53 -6.15 5.38
N ASP A 57 5.90 -7.35 4.91
CA ASP A 57 6.48 -8.39 5.77
C ASP A 57 7.85 -7.94 6.31
N GLU A 58 8.65 -7.24 5.50
CA GLU A 58 9.94 -6.73 5.95
C GLU A 58 9.78 -5.60 6.96
N ALA A 59 8.87 -4.65 6.71
CA ALA A 59 8.57 -3.60 7.66
C ALA A 59 8.00 -4.16 8.99
N ALA A 60 7.13 -5.16 8.93
CA ALA A 60 6.62 -5.82 10.13
C ALA A 60 7.73 -6.54 10.93
N ARG A 61 8.71 -7.17 10.24
CA ARG A 61 9.89 -7.76 10.89
C ARG A 61 10.74 -6.71 11.59
N TRP A 62 10.87 -5.54 11.01
CA TRP A 62 11.59 -4.42 11.61
C TRP A 62 10.96 -3.98 12.91
N PHE A 63 9.64 -3.72 12.92
CA PHE A 63 8.93 -3.38 14.15
C PHE A 63 9.11 -4.46 15.22
N LYS A 64 9.03 -5.73 14.83
CA LYS A 64 9.25 -6.84 15.75
C LYS A 64 10.67 -6.85 16.32
N LYS A 65 11.71 -6.59 15.52
CA LYS A 65 13.11 -6.51 15.99
C LYS A 65 13.30 -5.36 16.98
N LEU A 66 12.60 -4.25 16.79
CA LEU A 66 12.62 -3.11 17.68
C LEU A 66 11.75 -3.31 18.93
N ASN A 67 11.09 -4.46 19.07
CA ASN A 67 10.10 -4.75 20.11
C ASN A 67 9.03 -3.63 20.20
N HIS A 68 8.57 -3.15 19.07
CA HIS A 68 7.64 -2.05 18.93
C HIS A 68 6.55 -2.40 17.92
N SER A 69 5.38 -1.79 18.10
CA SER A 69 4.29 -1.85 17.12
C SER A 69 4.22 -0.52 16.37
N GLY A 70 4.06 -0.58 15.06
CA GLY A 70 3.99 0.61 14.23
C GLY A 70 2.91 0.54 13.17
N ILE A 71 2.77 1.60 12.40
CA ILE A 71 1.79 1.69 11.32
C ILE A 71 2.50 1.36 10.00
N LEU A 72 2.05 0.32 9.33
CA LEU A 72 2.44 0.00 7.97
C LEU A 72 1.56 0.81 7.01
N VAL A 73 2.18 1.48 6.07
CA VAL A 73 1.49 2.32 5.07
C VAL A 73 1.88 1.85 3.68
N CYS A 74 0.88 1.51 2.86
CA CYS A 74 1.11 1.24 1.46
C CYS A 74 1.14 2.56 0.68
N PHE A 75 2.17 2.71 -0.17
CA PHE A 75 2.33 3.88 -1.01
C PHE A 75 3.02 3.46 -2.30
N ASP A 76 2.38 3.65 -3.44
CA ASP A 76 2.95 3.25 -4.73
C ASP A 76 3.87 4.34 -5.28
N GLY A 77 4.83 3.99 -6.12
CA GLY A 77 5.88 4.91 -6.58
C GLY A 77 5.39 6.06 -7.47
N ASP A 78 4.20 5.97 -8.01
CA ASP A 78 3.51 6.98 -8.81
C ASP A 78 2.54 7.86 -8.01
N CYS A 79 2.40 7.61 -6.72
CA CYS A 79 1.57 8.40 -5.82
C CYS A 79 2.28 9.66 -5.34
N ARG A 80 1.49 10.67 -4.96
CA ARG A 80 1.94 11.89 -4.29
C ARG A 80 1.19 12.07 -2.99
N CYS A 81 1.81 12.69 -2.01
CA CYS A 81 1.17 13.04 -0.75
C CYS A 81 1.52 14.49 -0.36
N ASN A 82 0.72 15.06 0.51
CA ASN A 82 1.00 16.38 1.09
C ASN A 82 1.95 16.26 2.30
N ASP A 83 2.43 17.40 2.78
CA ASP A 83 3.40 17.46 3.88
C ASP A 83 2.85 16.96 5.22
N THR A 84 1.53 16.88 5.38
CA THR A 84 0.86 16.42 6.61
C THR A 84 0.53 14.93 6.60
N TYR A 85 0.79 14.22 5.52
CA TYR A 85 0.38 12.84 5.28
C TYR A 85 0.69 11.89 6.44
N LEU A 86 1.96 11.78 6.82
CA LEU A 86 2.38 10.88 7.90
C LEU A 86 1.83 11.32 9.26
N ALA A 87 1.80 12.63 9.52
CA ALA A 87 1.27 13.19 10.75
C ALA A 87 -0.25 12.94 10.88
N ALA A 88 -1.00 13.07 9.78
CA ALA A 88 -2.43 12.80 9.75
C ALA A 88 -2.74 11.33 10.04
N ILE A 89 -1.99 10.40 9.41
CA ILE A 89 -2.11 8.97 9.67
C ILE A 89 -1.83 8.66 11.15
N TYR A 90 -0.70 9.14 11.67
CA TYR A 90 -0.33 8.91 13.07
C TYR A 90 -1.40 9.41 14.04
N ASN A 91 -1.90 10.62 13.83
CA ASN A 91 -2.93 11.22 14.68
C ASN A 91 -4.26 10.45 14.60
N ALA A 92 -4.66 9.97 13.42
CA ALA A 92 -5.87 9.16 13.27
C ALA A 92 -5.75 7.85 14.09
N TYR A 93 -4.64 7.15 13.97
CA TYR A 93 -4.40 5.92 14.72
C TYR A 93 -4.38 6.15 16.23
N LYS A 94 -3.71 7.21 16.67
CA LYS A 94 -3.60 7.56 18.09
C LYS A 94 -4.96 7.96 18.69
N ASN A 95 -5.71 8.80 18.00
CA ASN A 95 -6.93 9.40 18.54
C ASN A 95 -8.16 8.49 18.44
N GLN A 96 -8.20 7.61 17.43
CA GLN A 96 -9.35 6.75 17.14
C GLN A 96 -9.10 5.28 17.47
N ASN A 97 -7.90 4.95 18.01
CA ASN A 97 -7.50 3.58 18.32
C ASN A 97 -7.66 2.63 17.11
N LEU A 98 -7.18 3.07 15.95
CA LEU A 98 -7.30 2.30 14.71
C LEU A 98 -6.34 1.12 14.69
N ASN A 99 -6.81 0.03 14.10
CA ASN A 99 -6.00 -1.14 13.75
C ASN A 99 -5.69 -1.20 12.26
N ALA A 100 -6.57 -0.69 11.43
CA ALA A 100 -6.39 -0.58 9.98
C ALA A 100 -7.30 0.50 9.41
N GLY A 101 -7.00 0.97 8.19
CA GLY A 101 -7.83 1.95 7.51
C GLY A 101 -7.49 2.11 6.03
N ILE A 102 -8.35 2.82 5.34
CA ILE A 102 -8.18 3.23 3.95
C ILE A 102 -8.05 4.75 3.91
N LEU A 103 -7.01 5.23 3.27
CA LEU A 103 -6.79 6.65 3.06
C LEU A 103 -7.69 7.18 1.93
N ALA A 104 -8.14 8.43 2.09
CA ALA A 104 -8.76 9.15 1.00
C ALA A 104 -7.74 9.42 -0.11
N TYR A 105 -8.19 9.40 -1.35
CA TYR A 105 -7.38 9.69 -2.52
C TYR A 105 -8.18 10.50 -3.54
N GLU A 106 -7.47 11.14 -4.42
CA GLU A 106 -8.00 11.80 -5.62
C GLU A 106 -6.97 11.73 -6.74
N HIS A 107 -7.44 11.76 -7.98
CA HIS A 107 -6.55 11.86 -9.13
C HIS A 107 -6.43 13.32 -9.56
N PRO A 108 -5.24 13.81 -9.97
CA PRO A 108 -5.10 15.10 -10.60
C PRO A 108 -5.95 15.16 -11.86
N LEU A 109 -6.86 16.15 -11.93
CA LEU A 109 -7.87 16.23 -12.99
C LEU A 109 -7.31 16.69 -14.35
N ASP A 110 -6.07 17.14 -14.36
CA ASP A 110 -5.34 17.65 -15.53
C ASP A 110 -4.47 16.60 -16.23
N LEU A 111 -4.39 15.37 -15.69
CA LEU A 111 -3.51 14.33 -16.23
C LEU A 111 -3.97 13.81 -17.61
N GLU A 112 -5.23 13.42 -17.73
CA GLU A 112 -5.79 12.86 -18.96
C GLU A 112 -7.31 13.08 -19.03
N SER A 113 -7.86 13.17 -20.24
CA SER A 113 -9.30 13.39 -20.45
C SER A 113 -10.21 12.29 -19.88
N GLY A 114 -9.66 11.08 -19.66
CA GLY A 114 -10.39 9.94 -19.11
C GLY A 114 -10.42 9.84 -17.59
N ILE A 115 -9.63 10.65 -16.87
CA ILE A 115 -9.48 10.49 -15.42
C ILE A 115 -10.74 10.89 -14.65
N ILE A 116 -11.44 11.93 -15.11
CA ILE A 116 -12.68 12.39 -14.46
C ILE A 116 -13.78 11.34 -14.50
N PRO A 117 -14.18 10.79 -15.67
CA PRO A 117 -15.18 9.73 -15.69
C PRO A 117 -14.73 8.45 -14.98
N TYR A 118 -13.45 8.13 -14.97
CA TYR A 118 -12.91 7.01 -14.21
C TYR A 118 -13.12 7.21 -12.70
N GLU A 119 -12.71 8.35 -12.15
CA GLU A 119 -12.87 8.65 -10.73
C GLU A 119 -14.35 8.74 -10.32
N LEU A 120 -15.19 9.37 -11.13
CA LEU A 120 -16.63 9.39 -10.90
C LEU A 120 -17.23 7.99 -10.90
N GLY A 121 -16.78 7.11 -11.79
CA GLY A 121 -17.22 5.72 -11.82
C GLY A 121 -16.90 4.96 -10.53
N LEU A 122 -15.70 5.13 -10.00
CA LEU A 122 -15.28 4.52 -8.73
C LEU A 122 -16.15 5.02 -7.55
N ARG A 123 -16.38 6.33 -7.47
CA ARG A 123 -17.20 6.94 -6.42
C ARG A 123 -18.67 6.52 -6.55
N TYR A 124 -19.22 6.56 -7.75
CA TYR A 124 -20.59 6.14 -8.03
C TYR A 124 -20.83 4.67 -7.65
N TYR A 125 -19.89 3.79 -8.00
CA TYR A 125 -19.95 2.38 -7.61
C TYR A 125 -19.99 2.21 -6.08
N THR A 126 -19.10 2.91 -5.38
CA THR A 126 -19.03 2.87 -3.91
C THR A 126 -20.32 3.40 -3.27
N ASP A 127 -20.85 4.50 -3.78
CA ASP A 127 -22.10 5.08 -3.29
C ASP A 127 -23.32 4.19 -3.60
N GLY A 128 -23.33 3.53 -4.75
CA GLY A 128 -24.33 2.53 -5.08
C GLY A 128 -24.34 1.35 -4.11
N LEU A 129 -23.15 0.88 -3.70
CA LEU A 129 -23.03 -0.15 -2.67
C LEU A 129 -23.56 0.32 -1.31
N ARG A 130 -23.27 1.57 -0.91
CA ARG A 130 -23.83 2.15 0.33
C ARG A 130 -25.35 2.24 0.26
N TYR A 131 -25.88 2.75 -0.85
CA TYR A 131 -27.32 2.87 -1.07
C TYR A 131 -28.05 1.53 -1.00
N SER A 132 -27.42 0.48 -1.54
CA SER A 132 -27.98 -0.90 -1.49
C SER A 132 -27.87 -1.57 -0.12
N GLY A 133 -27.28 -0.91 0.88
CA GLY A 133 -27.08 -1.48 2.21
C GLY A 133 -25.98 -2.53 2.27
N TYR A 134 -25.06 -2.55 1.28
CA TYR A 134 -23.94 -3.49 1.31
C TYR A 134 -23.06 -3.21 2.53
N PRO A 135 -22.76 -4.23 3.36
CA PRO A 135 -21.95 -4.03 4.57
C PRO A 135 -20.49 -3.76 4.22
N SER A 136 -19.86 -2.85 4.94
CA SER A 136 -18.42 -2.60 4.84
C SER A 136 -18.00 -2.05 3.47
N VAL A 137 -18.66 -1.00 3.03
CA VAL A 137 -18.33 -0.31 1.77
C VAL A 137 -17.07 0.52 1.93
N HIS A 138 -16.04 0.20 1.18
CA HIS A 138 -14.77 0.92 1.11
C HIS A 138 -14.19 0.80 -0.29
N GLN A 139 -13.31 1.71 -0.62
CA GLN A 139 -12.57 1.63 -1.88
C GLN A 139 -11.37 0.69 -1.71
N THR A 140 -11.15 -0.19 -2.69
CA THR A 140 -10.06 -1.17 -2.65
C THR A 140 -8.89 -0.68 -3.49
N LEU A 141 -8.14 0.29 -2.95
CA LEU A 141 -6.91 0.78 -3.55
C LEU A 141 -5.72 0.36 -2.69
N GLY A 142 -4.85 -0.43 -3.29
CA GLY A 142 -3.72 -1.02 -2.60
C GLY A 142 -2.73 0.01 -2.04
N SER A 143 -2.54 1.14 -2.71
CA SER A 143 -1.70 2.26 -2.27
C SER A 143 -2.28 3.07 -1.10
N CYS A 144 -3.57 2.88 -0.79
CA CYS A 144 -4.25 3.62 0.27
C CYS A 144 -4.41 2.84 1.58
N ILE A 145 -3.88 1.62 1.66
CA ILE A 145 -4.02 0.75 2.83
C ILE A 145 -3.07 1.18 3.93
N THR A 146 -3.60 1.34 5.14
CA THR A 146 -2.81 1.48 6.37
C THR A 146 -3.20 0.39 7.36
N ILE A 147 -2.24 -0.13 8.12
CA ILE A 147 -2.50 -1.18 9.10
C ILE A 147 -1.43 -1.20 10.20
N ASN A 148 -1.85 -1.42 11.44
CA ASN A 148 -0.94 -1.69 12.54
C ASN A 148 -0.15 -2.99 12.28
N SER A 149 1.14 -3.02 12.57
CA SER A 149 2.03 -4.14 12.28
C SER A 149 1.62 -5.44 12.98
N ASP A 150 1.12 -5.35 14.24
CA ASP A 150 0.66 -6.53 14.97
C ASP A 150 -0.66 -7.04 14.38
N HIS A 151 -1.55 -6.12 13.99
CA HIS A 151 -2.80 -6.47 13.33
C HIS A 151 -2.56 -7.11 11.96
N TYR A 152 -1.59 -6.61 11.20
CA TYR A 152 -1.13 -7.21 9.95
C TYR A 152 -0.68 -8.66 10.14
N CYS A 153 0.20 -8.90 11.10
CA CYS A 153 0.69 -10.24 11.43
C CYS A 153 -0.43 -11.17 11.91
N LYS A 154 -1.30 -10.68 12.80
CA LYS A 154 -2.43 -11.43 13.36
C LYS A 154 -3.40 -11.94 12.29
N HIS A 155 -3.56 -11.22 11.20
CA HIS A 155 -4.46 -11.59 10.10
C HIS A 155 -3.76 -12.27 8.92
N GLY A 156 -2.52 -12.75 9.11
CA GLY A 156 -1.78 -13.56 8.14
C GLY A 156 -1.19 -12.75 6.98
N GLY A 157 -1.09 -11.44 7.14
CA GLY A 157 -0.44 -10.55 6.19
C GLY A 157 -1.10 -10.46 4.82
N MET A 158 -0.44 -9.72 3.91
CA MET A 158 -0.84 -9.57 2.51
C MET A 158 -0.78 -10.92 1.78
N ASN A 159 -1.69 -11.12 0.83
CA ASN A 159 -1.67 -12.28 -0.05
C ASN A 159 -0.74 -12.05 -1.27
N THR A 160 -0.54 -13.09 -2.07
CA THR A 160 0.37 -13.06 -3.23
C THR A 160 -0.38 -13.09 -4.57
N LYS A 161 -1.62 -12.65 -4.62
CA LYS A 161 -2.39 -12.59 -5.86
C LYS A 161 -1.79 -11.55 -6.79
N LYS A 162 -1.81 -11.83 -8.08
CA LYS A 162 -1.26 -10.91 -9.10
C LYS A 162 -2.09 -9.65 -9.26
N ALA A 163 -3.41 -9.75 -9.04
CA ALA A 163 -4.36 -8.65 -9.09
C ALA A 163 -5.47 -8.86 -8.06
N GLY A 164 -6.05 -7.76 -7.56
CA GLY A 164 -7.08 -7.77 -6.53
C GLY A 164 -6.56 -8.23 -5.15
N GLU A 165 -5.25 -8.18 -4.92
CA GLU A 165 -4.62 -8.53 -3.65
C GLU A 165 -5.13 -7.65 -2.51
N ASP A 166 -5.36 -6.37 -2.80
CA ASP A 166 -5.95 -5.38 -1.93
C ASP A 166 -7.37 -5.75 -1.50
N PHE A 167 -8.23 -6.09 -2.44
CA PHE A 167 -9.59 -6.55 -2.16
C PHE A 167 -9.60 -7.78 -1.23
N TYR A 168 -8.82 -8.80 -1.56
CA TYR A 168 -8.76 -10.00 -0.73
C TYR A 168 -8.12 -9.75 0.65
N PHE A 169 -7.17 -8.83 0.73
CA PHE A 169 -6.59 -8.46 2.01
C PHE A 169 -7.58 -7.67 2.86
N LEU A 170 -8.20 -6.65 2.29
CA LEU A 170 -9.18 -5.82 2.99
C LEU A 170 -10.38 -6.62 3.50
N ASN A 171 -10.86 -7.59 2.74
CA ASN A 171 -11.94 -8.48 3.20
C ASN A 171 -11.62 -9.26 4.49
N LYS A 172 -10.34 -9.44 4.82
CA LYS A 172 -9.96 -10.08 6.09
C LYS A 172 -10.08 -9.14 7.28
N ILE A 173 -9.91 -7.83 7.06
CA ILE A 173 -9.71 -6.84 8.13
C ILE A 173 -10.85 -5.84 8.27
N VAL A 174 -11.58 -5.53 7.20
CA VAL A 174 -12.63 -4.50 7.17
C VAL A 174 -13.74 -4.68 8.22
N ARG A 175 -14.04 -5.92 8.57
CA ARG A 175 -15.06 -6.25 9.59
C ARG A 175 -14.47 -6.39 11.00
N LYS A 176 -13.20 -6.05 11.19
CA LYS A 176 -12.55 -6.15 12.49
C LYS A 176 -12.66 -4.82 13.23
N PRO A 177 -12.69 -4.85 14.58
CA PRO A 177 -12.69 -3.63 15.37
C PRO A 177 -11.49 -2.73 15.02
N GLY A 178 -11.72 -1.40 15.00
CA GLY A 178 -10.67 -0.42 14.70
C GLY A 178 -10.32 -0.30 13.22
N PHE A 179 -11.23 -0.61 12.32
CA PHE A 179 -11.11 -0.29 10.88
C PHE A 179 -11.85 1.02 10.58
N ALA A 180 -11.21 1.93 9.80
CA ALA A 180 -11.75 3.20 9.34
C ALA A 180 -11.55 3.43 7.83
#